data_3124ce2f7f6f27fde4bc221db353165f
#
_entry.id   3124ce2f7f6f27fde4bc221db353165f
#
_cell.length_a   1.000
_cell.length_b   1.000
_cell.length_c   1.000
_cell.angle_alpha   90.00
_cell.angle_beta   90.00
_cell.angle_gamma   90.00
#
_symmetry.space_group_name_H-M   'P 1'
#
loop_
_entity.id
_entity.type
_entity.pdbx_description
1 polymer ?
#
loop_
_entity_poly.entity_id
_entity_poly.type
_entity_poly.pdbx_seq_one_letter_code
_entity_poly.pdbx_strand_id
1 'polypeptide(L)'
;MSWIARRAGAVVRPTDQRHMHHATMPLLGGLAMYVGVMVPTLALVETNDASKAILIGGTIITLVGLVDDLLDIRPLLKFAGQLAAIGVMLYFDVRIARLGLPFSDQVFTFHMAVSIALTVLWMGVVINMVNFIDGLDGLAAGVCAISAITFSVIALSLDRAPMGVEAAVLAGAAFAFLRFNFYPASIFMGDTGSMLLGYCLGVISVQGVLKGAATVALIFPLLILGVPFVDFVRIVFSRWREGVPFYRGGKDHVHHHLVLVVGYSQRKAVLLLYGWCVLLSGLAVAMRERALWAAVVLGAGSLIATVSMLRLLRRFRARSEEEARREALGDGASAPGDGSAPSPRCARPSRDDSGAAPGPGDGGPGLV
;
A
#
# COMPACT_ATOMS: atom_id res chain seq x y z
N MET A 1 18.74 9.90 -5.32
CA MET A 1 17.36 9.79 -5.88
C MET A 1 16.51 11.03 -5.65
N SER A 2 16.42 11.62 -4.44
CA SER A 2 15.60 12.82 -4.19
C SER A 2 15.95 14.04 -5.07
N TRP A 3 17.24 14.27 -5.35
CA TRP A 3 17.69 15.35 -6.24
C TRP A 3 17.29 15.11 -7.71
N ILE A 4 17.38 13.85 -8.19
CA ILE A 4 16.96 13.46 -9.55
C ILE A 4 15.44 13.62 -9.70
N ALA A 5 14.66 13.19 -8.71
CA ALA A 5 13.21 13.32 -8.70
C ALA A 5 12.74 14.78 -8.81
N ARG A 6 13.38 15.68 -8.06
CA ARG A 6 13.09 17.14 -8.13
C ARG A 6 13.43 17.74 -9.49
N ARG A 7 14.53 17.30 -10.13
CA ARG A 7 14.91 17.75 -11.48
C ARG A 7 14.02 17.20 -12.58
N ALA A 8 13.57 15.95 -12.44
CA ALA A 8 12.67 15.30 -13.39
C ALA A 8 11.20 15.71 -13.23
N GLY A 9 10.86 16.53 -12.24
CA GLY A 9 9.48 16.92 -11.95
C GLY A 9 8.63 15.78 -11.35
N ALA A 10 9.24 14.65 -11.00
CA ALA A 10 8.60 13.51 -10.36
C ALA A 10 8.39 13.77 -8.86
N VAL A 11 7.47 14.69 -8.56
CA VAL A 11 7.17 15.15 -7.20
C VAL A 11 5.67 15.27 -7.00
N VAL A 12 5.17 14.79 -5.88
CA VAL A 12 3.78 15.02 -5.43
C VAL A 12 3.67 16.46 -4.95
N ARG A 13 2.80 17.25 -5.58
CA ARG A 13 2.44 18.59 -5.10
C ARG A 13 1.22 18.46 -4.19
N PRO A 14 1.15 19.21 -3.07
CA PRO A 14 0.01 19.16 -2.14
C PRO A 14 -1.20 19.92 -2.73
N THR A 15 -1.72 19.47 -3.87
CA THR A 15 -2.88 20.10 -4.55
C THR A 15 -4.19 19.37 -4.25
N ASP A 16 -4.15 18.18 -3.64
CA ASP A 16 -5.34 17.37 -3.40
C ASP A 16 -5.53 17.13 -1.89
N GLN A 17 -6.78 17.20 -1.43
CA GLN A 17 -7.17 16.89 -0.03
C GLN A 17 -6.83 15.46 0.42
N ARG A 18 -6.20 14.64 -0.47
CA ARG A 18 -5.77 13.27 -0.22
C ARG A 18 -4.39 13.18 0.44
N HIS A 19 -3.58 14.24 0.38
CA HIS A 19 -2.20 14.23 0.87
C HIS A 19 -2.09 14.87 2.26
N MET A 20 -1.54 14.13 3.23
CA MET A 20 -1.29 14.61 4.60
C MET A 20 0.00 15.43 4.72
N HIS A 21 0.71 15.70 3.62
CA HIS A 21 1.97 16.43 3.60
C HIS A 21 1.83 17.82 2.99
N HIS A 22 2.48 18.81 3.64
CA HIS A 22 2.49 20.21 3.20
C HIS A 22 3.67 20.56 2.26
N ALA A 23 4.57 19.59 1.99
CA ALA A 23 5.77 19.78 1.16
C ALA A 23 5.73 18.89 -0.09
N THR A 24 6.41 19.35 -1.16
CA THR A 24 6.62 18.54 -2.38
C THR A 24 7.53 17.33 -2.06
N MET A 25 7.03 16.13 -2.26
CA MET A 25 7.75 14.89 -1.96
C MET A 25 8.22 14.17 -3.22
N PRO A 26 9.48 13.68 -3.25
CA PRO A 26 9.99 12.92 -4.40
C PRO A 26 9.35 11.54 -4.49
N LEU A 27 8.93 11.14 -5.70
CA LEU A 27 8.27 9.85 -5.99
C LEU A 27 9.21 8.72 -6.43
N LEU A 28 10.50 9.01 -6.68
CA LEU A 28 11.42 8.01 -7.25
C LEU A 28 12.01 7.00 -6.23
N GLY A 29 11.36 6.82 -5.08
CA GLY A 29 11.76 5.82 -4.09
C GLY A 29 11.64 4.39 -4.62
N GLY A 30 10.61 4.13 -5.44
CA GLY A 30 10.40 2.83 -6.08
C GLY A 30 11.56 2.40 -6.99
N LEU A 31 12.20 3.32 -7.71
CA LEU A 31 13.39 3.02 -8.50
C LEU A 31 14.60 2.63 -7.63
N ALA A 32 14.76 3.25 -6.45
CA ALA A 32 15.81 2.85 -5.52
C ALA A 32 15.56 1.42 -4.98
N MET A 33 14.30 1.08 -4.69
CA MET A 33 13.90 -0.27 -4.31
C MET A 33 14.11 -1.27 -5.44
N TYR A 34 13.79 -0.89 -6.69
CA TYR A 34 14.04 -1.73 -7.87
C TYR A 34 15.53 -2.10 -7.95
N VAL A 35 16.43 -1.14 -7.88
CA VAL A 35 17.89 -1.41 -7.88
C VAL A 35 18.26 -2.27 -6.67
N GLY A 36 17.72 -1.99 -5.49
CA GLY A 36 17.95 -2.73 -4.26
C GLY A 36 17.44 -4.18 -4.29
N VAL A 37 16.49 -4.51 -5.16
CA VAL A 37 16.03 -5.89 -5.40
C VAL A 37 16.80 -6.53 -6.54
N MET A 38 16.87 -5.88 -7.71
CA MET A 38 17.41 -6.51 -8.92
C MET A 38 18.91 -6.81 -8.85
N VAL A 39 19.72 -5.89 -8.30
CA VAL A 39 21.18 -6.09 -8.22
C VAL A 39 21.54 -7.24 -7.27
N PRO A 40 21.02 -7.32 -6.03
CA PRO A 40 21.29 -8.47 -5.17
C PRO A 40 20.71 -9.78 -5.71
N THR A 41 19.54 -9.76 -6.35
CA THR A 41 18.98 -10.96 -7.01
C THR A 41 19.95 -11.50 -8.05
N LEU A 42 20.48 -10.66 -8.96
CA LEU A 42 21.47 -11.05 -9.95
C LEU A 42 22.79 -11.56 -9.35
N ALA A 43 23.19 -11.02 -8.19
CA ALA A 43 24.48 -11.34 -7.59
C ALA A 43 24.44 -12.55 -6.64
N LEU A 44 23.32 -12.79 -5.95
CA LEU A 44 23.22 -13.73 -4.83
C LEU A 44 22.29 -14.91 -5.08
N VAL A 45 21.33 -14.76 -6.00
CA VAL A 45 20.33 -15.81 -6.25
C VAL A 45 20.76 -16.64 -7.47
N GLU A 46 20.77 -17.96 -7.32
CA GLU A 46 20.95 -18.85 -8.45
C GLU A 46 19.87 -18.63 -9.50
N THR A 47 20.29 -18.53 -10.76
CA THR A 47 19.38 -18.29 -11.88
C THR A 47 18.44 -19.48 -12.06
N ASN A 48 17.18 -19.27 -11.71
CA ASN A 48 16.10 -20.23 -11.89
C ASN A 48 14.88 -19.53 -12.50
N ASP A 49 13.83 -20.27 -12.80
CA ASP A 49 12.64 -19.71 -13.46
C ASP A 49 11.94 -18.65 -12.63
N ALA A 50 11.94 -18.77 -11.30
CA ALA A 50 11.35 -17.74 -10.43
C ALA A 50 12.21 -16.47 -10.37
N SER A 51 13.55 -16.58 -10.30
CA SER A 51 14.43 -15.40 -10.37
C SER A 51 14.34 -14.68 -11.71
N LYS A 52 14.22 -15.44 -12.83
CA LYS A 52 13.94 -14.84 -14.16
C LYS A 52 12.60 -14.11 -14.18
N ALA A 53 11.55 -14.72 -13.61
CA ALA A 53 10.24 -14.10 -13.50
C ALA A 53 10.31 -12.79 -12.70
N ILE A 54 11.04 -12.77 -11.58
CA ILE A 54 11.23 -11.55 -10.77
C ILE A 54 12.03 -10.50 -11.54
N LEU A 55 13.14 -10.87 -12.18
CA LEU A 55 13.97 -9.92 -12.90
C LEU A 55 13.23 -9.28 -14.09
N ILE A 56 12.60 -10.09 -14.94
CA ILE A 56 11.94 -9.58 -16.15
C ILE A 56 10.56 -9.00 -15.81
N GLY A 57 9.71 -9.75 -15.12
CA GLY A 57 8.38 -9.30 -14.75
C GLY A 57 8.42 -8.14 -13.75
N GLY A 58 9.38 -8.16 -12.79
CA GLY A 58 9.64 -7.06 -11.86
C GLY A 58 10.10 -5.79 -12.60
N THR A 59 10.87 -5.90 -13.67
CA THR A 59 11.21 -4.75 -14.53
C THR A 59 9.98 -4.18 -15.23
N ILE A 60 9.14 -5.05 -15.81
CA ILE A 60 7.92 -4.61 -16.49
C ILE A 60 6.98 -3.89 -15.52
N ILE A 61 6.72 -4.48 -14.35
CA ILE A 61 5.80 -3.89 -13.37
C ILE A 61 6.34 -2.56 -12.82
N THR A 62 7.66 -2.45 -12.63
CA THR A 62 8.33 -1.20 -12.22
C THR A 62 8.18 -0.11 -13.27
N LEU A 63 8.34 -0.45 -14.56
CA LEU A 63 8.13 0.50 -15.66
C LEU A 63 6.67 0.97 -15.73
N VAL A 64 5.71 0.05 -15.56
CA VAL A 64 4.28 0.40 -15.51
C VAL A 64 3.99 1.34 -14.35
N GLY A 65 4.49 1.05 -13.14
CA GLY A 65 4.34 1.92 -11.99
C GLY A 65 5.01 3.30 -12.18
N LEU A 66 6.20 3.32 -12.80
CA LEU A 66 6.89 4.58 -13.11
C LEU A 66 6.10 5.45 -14.10
N VAL A 67 5.51 4.83 -15.12
CA VAL A 67 4.65 5.53 -16.08
C VAL A 67 3.39 6.04 -15.38
N ASP A 68 2.82 5.28 -14.46
CA ASP A 68 1.68 5.70 -13.65
C ASP A 68 2.02 6.88 -12.72
N ASP A 69 3.13 6.80 -12.00
CA ASP A 69 3.63 7.89 -11.13
C ASP A 69 3.90 9.20 -11.88
N LEU A 70 4.24 9.14 -13.18
CA LEU A 70 4.55 10.31 -14.00
C LEU A 70 3.35 10.85 -14.78
N LEU A 71 2.44 9.98 -15.24
CA LEU A 71 1.40 10.30 -16.21
C LEU A 71 -0.03 10.09 -15.72
N ASP A 72 -0.22 9.49 -14.51
CA ASP A 72 -1.54 9.14 -13.95
C ASP A 72 -2.40 8.39 -14.98
N ILE A 73 -1.93 7.19 -15.37
CA ILE A 73 -2.55 6.40 -16.44
C ILE A 73 -3.90 5.81 -16.03
N ARG A 74 -4.73 5.52 -17.03
CA ARG A 74 -6.05 4.91 -16.79
C ARG A 74 -5.90 3.54 -16.12
N PRO A 75 -6.79 3.18 -15.15
CA PRO A 75 -6.71 1.91 -14.40
C PRO A 75 -6.65 0.67 -15.29
N LEU A 76 -7.29 0.71 -16.46
CA LEU A 76 -7.27 -0.41 -17.42
C LEU A 76 -5.87 -0.61 -18.02
N LEU A 77 -5.13 0.46 -18.32
CA LEU A 77 -3.76 0.38 -18.82
C LEU A 77 -2.80 -0.15 -17.74
N LYS A 78 -2.96 0.33 -16.52
CA LYS A 78 -2.24 -0.18 -15.33
C LYS A 78 -2.47 -1.69 -15.16
N PHE A 79 -3.73 -2.13 -15.24
CA PHE A 79 -4.07 -3.55 -15.16
C PHE A 79 -3.50 -4.37 -16.32
N ALA A 80 -3.52 -3.85 -17.55
CA ALA A 80 -2.89 -4.51 -18.71
C ALA A 80 -1.38 -4.69 -18.50
N GLY A 81 -0.69 -3.70 -17.92
CA GLY A 81 0.72 -3.81 -17.56
C GLY A 81 0.98 -4.86 -16.48
N GLN A 82 0.10 -4.97 -15.46
CA GLN A 82 0.14 -6.05 -14.47
C GLN A 82 -0.01 -7.42 -15.13
N LEU A 83 -0.95 -7.57 -16.06
CA LEU A 83 -1.16 -8.83 -16.80
C LEU A 83 0.08 -9.18 -17.66
N ALA A 84 0.75 -8.21 -18.25
CA ALA A 84 2.00 -8.45 -18.99
C ALA A 84 3.11 -9.01 -18.07
N ALA A 85 3.30 -8.42 -16.89
CA ALA A 85 4.25 -8.92 -15.90
C ALA A 85 3.89 -10.33 -15.39
N ILE A 86 2.60 -10.59 -15.14
CA ILE A 86 2.10 -11.92 -14.77
C ILE A 86 2.30 -12.91 -15.92
N GLY A 87 2.11 -12.49 -17.18
CA GLY A 87 2.37 -13.30 -18.37
C GLY A 87 3.82 -13.78 -18.44
N VAL A 88 4.80 -12.95 -18.07
CA VAL A 88 6.20 -13.36 -17.95
C VAL A 88 6.38 -14.44 -16.89
N MET A 89 5.76 -14.28 -15.72
CA MET A 89 5.79 -15.27 -14.66
C MET A 89 5.21 -16.62 -15.14
N LEU A 90 4.10 -16.61 -15.84
CA LEU A 90 3.46 -17.79 -16.42
C LEU A 90 4.33 -18.43 -17.52
N TYR A 91 5.03 -17.63 -18.33
CA TYR A 91 5.97 -18.11 -19.35
C TYR A 91 7.11 -18.96 -18.74
N PHE A 92 7.59 -18.58 -17.55
CA PHE A 92 8.56 -19.36 -16.78
C PHE A 92 7.94 -20.46 -15.90
N ASP A 93 6.72 -20.91 -16.18
CA ASP A 93 5.99 -21.95 -15.43
C ASP A 93 5.89 -21.68 -13.92
N VAL A 94 5.95 -20.39 -13.51
CA VAL A 94 5.73 -19.97 -12.14
C VAL A 94 4.24 -19.79 -11.94
N ARG A 95 3.57 -20.82 -11.43
CA ARG A 95 2.11 -20.87 -11.30
C ARG A 95 1.62 -21.73 -10.15
N ILE A 96 0.41 -21.52 -9.72
CA ILE A 96 -0.28 -22.31 -8.71
C ILE A 96 -0.80 -23.59 -9.37
N ALA A 97 0.06 -24.61 -9.51
CA ALA A 97 -0.30 -25.88 -10.14
C ALA A 97 -0.95 -26.87 -9.17
N ARG A 98 -0.67 -26.75 -7.88
CA ARG A 98 -1.12 -27.67 -6.82
C ARG A 98 -1.52 -26.88 -5.58
N LEU A 99 -2.49 -27.38 -4.85
CA LEU A 99 -2.91 -26.82 -3.57
C LEU A 99 -3.12 -27.95 -2.57
N GLY A 100 -2.38 -27.92 -1.47
CA GLY A 100 -2.61 -28.82 -0.33
C GLY A 100 -3.71 -28.28 0.57
N LEU A 101 -4.56 -29.13 1.11
CA LEU A 101 -5.49 -28.74 2.16
C LEU A 101 -4.80 -28.70 3.52
N PRO A 102 -5.10 -27.69 4.37
CA PRO A 102 -4.60 -27.66 5.74
C PRO A 102 -5.10 -28.90 6.49
N PHE A 103 -4.21 -29.53 7.25
CA PHE A 103 -4.51 -30.71 8.07
C PHE A 103 -4.92 -31.98 7.30
N SER A 104 -4.65 -32.06 6.00
CA SER A 104 -4.90 -33.22 5.16
C SER A 104 -3.70 -33.49 4.26
N ASP A 105 -3.43 -34.77 3.98
CA ASP A 105 -2.40 -35.17 3.01
C ASP A 105 -2.88 -35.06 1.54
N GLN A 106 -4.11 -34.57 1.35
CA GLN A 106 -4.67 -34.41 0.01
C GLN A 106 -4.08 -33.21 -0.70
N VAL A 107 -3.58 -33.43 -1.92
CA VAL A 107 -3.07 -32.40 -2.82
C VAL A 107 -3.94 -32.36 -4.06
N PHE A 108 -4.60 -31.24 -4.28
CA PHE A 108 -5.33 -30.98 -5.53
C PHE A 108 -4.36 -30.50 -6.58
N THR A 109 -4.33 -31.19 -7.73
CA THR A 109 -3.63 -30.73 -8.94
C THR A 109 -4.63 -30.10 -9.88
N PHE A 110 -4.32 -28.87 -10.32
CA PHE A 110 -5.21 -28.14 -11.23
C PHE A 110 -4.86 -28.39 -12.68
N HIS A 111 -5.89 -28.47 -13.52
CA HIS A 111 -5.72 -28.38 -14.96
C HIS A 111 -5.09 -27.03 -15.32
N MET A 112 -4.34 -26.97 -16.45
CA MET A 112 -3.57 -25.80 -16.88
C MET A 112 -4.37 -24.50 -16.87
N ALA A 113 -5.58 -24.49 -17.41
CA ALA A 113 -6.43 -23.30 -17.47
C ALA A 113 -6.82 -22.79 -16.07
N VAL A 114 -7.16 -23.70 -15.15
CA VAL A 114 -7.50 -23.35 -13.76
C VAL A 114 -6.27 -22.83 -13.03
N SER A 115 -5.11 -23.46 -13.22
CA SER A 115 -3.83 -23.03 -12.66
C SER A 115 -3.47 -21.61 -13.11
N ILE A 116 -3.61 -21.29 -14.39
CA ILE A 116 -3.39 -19.95 -14.94
C ILE A 116 -4.38 -18.95 -14.33
N ALA A 117 -5.67 -19.27 -14.33
CA ALA A 117 -6.70 -18.38 -13.78
C ALA A 117 -6.48 -18.07 -12.29
N LEU A 118 -6.15 -19.08 -11.48
CA LEU A 118 -5.83 -18.90 -10.06
C LEU A 118 -4.57 -18.08 -9.86
N THR A 119 -3.55 -18.26 -10.71
CA THR A 119 -2.31 -17.49 -10.62
C THR A 119 -2.54 -16.03 -10.97
N VAL A 120 -3.27 -15.75 -12.05
CA VAL A 120 -3.62 -14.38 -12.47
C VAL A 120 -4.44 -13.69 -11.38
N LEU A 121 -5.45 -14.38 -10.82
CA LEU A 121 -6.27 -13.85 -9.73
C LEU A 121 -5.41 -13.55 -8.49
N TRP A 122 -4.58 -14.51 -8.06
CA TRP A 122 -3.72 -14.35 -6.90
C TRP A 122 -2.74 -13.19 -7.06
N MET A 123 -2.04 -13.13 -8.17
CA MET A 123 -1.07 -12.06 -8.46
C MET A 123 -1.76 -10.71 -8.56
N GLY A 124 -2.90 -10.63 -9.25
CA GLY A 124 -3.69 -9.41 -9.31
C GLY A 124 -4.12 -8.91 -7.93
N VAL A 125 -4.57 -9.83 -7.05
CA VAL A 125 -4.91 -9.49 -5.66
C VAL A 125 -3.67 -9.00 -4.91
N VAL A 126 -2.55 -9.74 -4.95
CA VAL A 126 -1.35 -9.40 -4.17
C VAL A 126 -0.75 -8.07 -4.61
N ILE A 127 -0.62 -7.81 -5.91
CA ILE A 127 -0.09 -6.54 -6.43
C ILE A 127 -0.97 -5.38 -5.96
N ASN A 128 -2.28 -5.48 -6.14
CA ASN A 128 -3.17 -4.37 -5.83
C ASN A 128 -3.38 -4.16 -4.32
N MET A 129 -3.40 -5.22 -3.48
CA MET A 129 -3.51 -5.03 -2.04
C MET A 129 -2.28 -4.35 -1.43
N VAL A 130 -1.06 -4.63 -1.96
CA VAL A 130 0.15 -3.93 -1.52
C VAL A 130 0.13 -2.48 -1.99
N ASN A 131 -0.32 -2.22 -3.21
CA ASN A 131 -0.49 -0.85 -3.70
C ASN A 131 -1.53 -0.07 -2.87
N PHE A 132 -2.61 -0.70 -2.45
CA PHE A 132 -3.67 -0.03 -1.67
C PHE A 132 -3.26 0.31 -0.23
N ILE A 133 -2.36 -0.45 0.41
CA ILE A 133 -1.89 -0.11 1.75
C ILE A 133 -0.79 0.97 1.75
N ASP A 134 -0.29 1.39 0.59
CA ASP A 134 0.70 2.48 0.49
C ASP A 134 0.05 3.87 0.65
N GLY A 135 -0.70 4.04 1.72
CA GLY A 135 -1.41 5.28 2.06
C GLY A 135 -0.87 6.01 3.28
N LEU A 136 0.05 5.41 4.06
CA LEU A 136 0.70 6.01 5.22
C LEU A 136 2.21 5.80 5.17
N ASP A 137 2.96 6.81 5.67
CA ASP A 137 4.43 6.75 5.75
C ASP A 137 4.91 5.47 6.43
N GLY A 138 5.68 4.68 5.70
CA GLY A 138 6.29 3.43 6.17
C GLY A 138 5.38 2.21 6.16
N LEU A 139 4.06 2.35 6.00
CA LEU A 139 3.14 1.23 6.17
C LEU A 139 3.41 0.10 5.19
N ALA A 140 3.38 0.35 3.90
CA ALA A 140 3.59 -0.67 2.87
C ALA A 140 4.99 -1.28 2.96
N ALA A 141 6.03 -0.45 3.06
CA ALA A 141 7.41 -0.91 3.16
C ALA A 141 7.63 -1.83 4.38
N GLY A 142 7.10 -1.45 5.55
CA GLY A 142 7.30 -2.25 6.76
C GLY A 142 6.50 -3.54 6.78
N VAL A 143 5.24 -3.52 6.33
CA VAL A 143 4.42 -4.75 6.19
C VAL A 143 5.07 -5.70 5.19
N CYS A 144 5.53 -5.21 4.04
CA CYS A 144 6.24 -6.02 3.04
C CYS A 144 7.55 -6.57 3.57
N ALA A 145 8.31 -5.79 4.36
CA ALA A 145 9.55 -6.27 5.01
C ALA A 145 9.27 -7.43 5.97
N ILE A 146 8.27 -7.29 6.86
CA ILE A 146 7.85 -8.36 7.80
C ILE A 146 7.40 -9.60 7.03
N SER A 147 6.57 -9.42 6.00
CA SER A 147 6.08 -10.52 5.15
C SER A 147 7.22 -11.23 4.43
N ALA A 148 8.16 -10.48 3.84
CA ALA A 148 9.31 -11.04 3.13
C ALA A 148 10.26 -11.81 4.06
N ILE A 149 10.53 -11.30 5.29
CA ILE A 149 11.29 -12.03 6.31
C ILE A 149 10.60 -13.36 6.62
N THR A 150 9.28 -13.34 6.80
CA THR A 150 8.50 -14.55 7.12
C THR A 150 8.53 -15.55 5.98
N PHE A 151 8.38 -15.10 4.73
CA PHE A 151 8.53 -15.96 3.55
C PHE A 151 9.93 -16.54 3.45
N SER A 152 10.99 -15.77 3.76
CA SER A 152 12.36 -16.25 3.79
C SER A 152 12.52 -17.39 4.79
N VAL A 153 12.08 -17.19 6.03
CA VAL A 153 12.16 -18.23 7.09
C VAL A 153 11.41 -19.50 6.66
N ILE A 154 10.18 -19.38 6.16
CA ILE A 154 9.40 -20.54 5.75
C ILE A 154 10.00 -21.21 4.51
N ALA A 155 10.46 -20.46 3.51
CA ALA A 155 11.07 -21.04 2.32
C ALA A 155 12.36 -21.80 2.66
N LEU A 156 13.20 -21.26 3.55
CA LEU A 156 14.40 -21.94 4.04
C LEU A 156 14.07 -23.19 4.82
N SER A 157 13.03 -23.18 5.65
CA SER A 157 12.55 -24.38 6.40
C SER A 157 11.95 -25.46 5.49
N LEU A 158 11.67 -25.13 4.24
CA LEU A 158 11.19 -26.04 3.18
C LEU A 158 12.29 -26.48 2.22
N ASP A 159 13.56 -26.23 2.55
CA ASP A 159 14.73 -26.51 1.69
C ASP A 159 14.67 -25.80 0.31
N ARG A 160 14.08 -24.59 0.30
CA ARG A 160 13.93 -23.75 -0.89
C ARG A 160 14.85 -22.54 -0.82
N ALA A 161 16.14 -22.81 -0.68
CA ALA A 161 17.16 -21.78 -0.48
C ALA A 161 17.07 -20.63 -1.50
N PRO A 162 16.91 -20.85 -2.83
CA PRO A 162 16.82 -19.74 -3.77
C PRO A 162 15.68 -18.77 -3.46
N MET A 163 14.50 -19.29 -3.11
CA MET A 163 13.35 -18.43 -2.76
C MET A 163 13.49 -17.79 -1.39
N GLY A 164 14.15 -18.48 -0.46
CA GLY A 164 14.48 -17.91 0.85
C GLY A 164 15.43 -16.73 0.74
N VAL A 165 16.47 -16.83 -0.11
CA VAL A 165 17.40 -15.73 -0.40
C VAL A 165 16.70 -14.59 -1.13
N GLU A 166 15.87 -14.89 -2.12
CA GLU A 166 15.08 -13.89 -2.85
C GLU A 166 14.17 -13.08 -1.92
N ALA A 167 13.47 -13.77 -1.00
CA ALA A 167 12.67 -13.13 0.02
C ALA A 167 13.50 -12.27 0.99
N ALA A 168 14.71 -12.72 1.35
CA ALA A 168 15.63 -11.95 2.19
C ALA A 168 16.14 -10.69 1.46
N VAL A 169 16.42 -10.77 0.17
CA VAL A 169 16.78 -9.61 -0.68
C VAL A 169 15.64 -8.59 -0.69
N LEU A 170 14.40 -9.06 -0.91
CA LEU A 170 13.23 -8.18 -0.89
C LEU A 170 13.03 -7.52 0.48
N ALA A 171 13.19 -8.29 1.57
CA ALA A 171 13.11 -7.78 2.93
C ALA A 171 14.18 -6.71 3.19
N GLY A 172 15.41 -6.94 2.77
CA GLY A 172 16.51 -5.99 2.89
C GLY A 172 16.25 -4.69 2.15
N ALA A 173 15.76 -4.75 0.91
CA ALA A 173 15.40 -3.59 0.11
C ALA A 173 14.27 -2.77 0.76
N ALA A 174 13.20 -3.45 1.22
CA ALA A 174 12.07 -2.80 1.88
C ALA A 174 12.49 -2.18 3.22
N PHE A 175 13.31 -2.86 4.01
CA PHE A 175 13.80 -2.37 5.29
C PHE A 175 14.77 -1.18 5.12
N ALA A 176 15.67 -1.22 4.14
CA ALA A 176 16.55 -0.10 3.81
C ALA A 176 15.75 1.13 3.36
N PHE A 177 14.71 0.93 2.55
CA PHE A 177 13.81 2.00 2.13
C PHE A 177 13.03 2.60 3.31
N LEU A 178 12.60 1.77 4.27
CA LEU A 178 11.85 2.19 5.46
C LEU A 178 12.62 3.25 6.28
N ARG A 179 13.97 3.24 6.26
CA ARG A 179 14.81 4.27 6.91
C ARG A 179 14.49 5.69 6.42
N PHE A 180 14.03 5.82 5.18
CA PHE A 180 13.73 7.11 4.55
C PHE A 180 12.23 7.37 4.42
N ASN A 181 11.42 6.32 4.50
CA ASN A 181 9.96 6.37 4.31
C ASN A 181 9.18 6.30 5.64
N PHE A 182 9.82 5.91 6.77
CA PHE A 182 9.13 5.92 8.08
C PHE A 182 8.79 7.36 8.49
N TYR A 183 7.64 7.53 9.16
CA TYR A 183 7.11 8.85 9.51
C TYR A 183 8.08 9.69 10.38
N PRO A 184 8.37 10.95 10.02
CA PRO A 184 7.95 11.64 8.80
C PRO A 184 8.78 11.21 7.59
N ALA A 185 8.12 10.80 6.50
CA ALA A 185 8.79 10.33 5.30
C ALA A 185 9.58 11.45 4.63
N SER A 186 10.73 11.10 4.05
CA SER A 186 11.56 11.97 3.21
C SER A 186 11.47 11.64 1.72
N ILE A 187 10.94 10.45 1.39
CA ILE A 187 10.73 9.95 0.02
C ILE A 187 9.56 8.97 -0.01
N PHE A 188 8.76 8.99 -1.08
CA PHE A 188 7.69 8.03 -1.32
C PHE A 188 8.12 6.96 -2.32
N MET A 189 7.54 5.74 -2.17
CA MET A 189 7.83 4.65 -3.11
C MET A 189 7.03 4.77 -4.40
N GLY A 190 5.84 5.38 -4.33
CA GLY A 190 4.91 5.48 -5.45
C GLY A 190 4.38 4.12 -5.91
N ASP A 191 3.65 4.15 -7.03
CA ASP A 191 3.16 2.95 -7.69
C ASP A 191 4.30 2.08 -8.23
N THR A 192 5.42 2.72 -8.62
CA THR A 192 6.69 2.06 -8.98
C THR A 192 7.14 1.07 -7.92
N GLY A 193 7.17 1.48 -6.65
CA GLY A 193 7.68 0.64 -5.56
C GLY A 193 6.65 -0.32 -5.00
N SER A 194 5.42 0.13 -4.80
CA SER A 194 4.36 -0.69 -4.20
C SER A 194 3.95 -1.86 -5.10
N MET A 195 3.86 -1.64 -6.42
CA MET A 195 3.57 -2.70 -7.40
C MET A 195 4.74 -3.69 -7.52
N LEU A 196 6.00 -3.21 -7.47
CA LEU A 196 7.19 -4.08 -7.44
C LEU A 196 7.18 -4.98 -6.21
N LEU A 197 6.95 -4.42 -5.01
CA LEU A 197 6.87 -5.21 -3.78
C LEU A 197 5.76 -6.25 -3.85
N GLY A 198 4.57 -5.86 -4.31
CA GLY A 198 3.44 -6.76 -4.48
C GLY A 198 3.75 -7.89 -5.48
N TYR A 199 4.36 -7.58 -6.62
CA TYR A 199 4.76 -8.56 -7.61
C TYR A 199 5.78 -9.56 -7.06
N CYS A 200 6.86 -9.08 -6.45
CA CYS A 200 7.89 -9.94 -5.86
C CYS A 200 7.33 -10.85 -4.75
N LEU A 201 6.52 -10.29 -3.82
CA LEU A 201 5.86 -11.09 -2.78
C LEU A 201 4.92 -12.13 -3.38
N GLY A 202 4.20 -11.79 -4.46
CA GLY A 202 3.36 -12.74 -5.19
C GLY A 202 4.15 -13.90 -5.77
N VAL A 203 5.26 -13.64 -6.49
CA VAL A 203 6.13 -14.68 -7.06
C VAL A 203 6.72 -15.56 -5.96
N ILE A 204 7.26 -14.95 -4.89
CA ILE A 204 7.84 -15.65 -3.74
C ILE A 204 6.79 -16.54 -3.06
N SER A 205 5.56 -16.07 -2.90
CA SER A 205 4.48 -16.85 -2.29
C SER A 205 4.14 -18.09 -3.11
N VAL A 206 4.09 -17.97 -4.45
CA VAL A 206 3.77 -19.08 -5.35
C VAL A 206 4.89 -20.12 -5.39
N GLN A 207 6.14 -19.70 -5.51
CA GLN A 207 7.28 -20.62 -5.63
C GLN A 207 7.84 -21.08 -4.29
N GLY A 208 7.90 -20.17 -3.31
CA GLY A 208 8.52 -20.44 -2.03
C GLY A 208 7.64 -21.28 -1.11
N VAL A 209 6.34 -21.09 -1.15
CA VAL A 209 5.40 -21.67 -0.19
C VAL A 209 4.37 -22.58 -0.84
N LEU A 210 3.74 -22.18 -1.94
CA LEU A 210 2.64 -22.94 -2.56
C LEU A 210 3.09 -24.15 -3.40
N LYS A 211 4.33 -24.16 -3.91
CA LYS A 211 4.84 -25.27 -4.77
C LYS A 211 5.21 -26.56 -4.00
N GLY A 212 5.14 -26.56 -2.64
CA GLY A 212 5.46 -27.71 -1.79
C GLY A 212 4.46 -28.86 -1.91
N ALA A 213 5.00 -30.07 -1.98
CA ALA A 213 4.20 -31.27 -1.75
C ALA A 213 3.78 -31.33 -0.28
N ALA A 214 2.51 -31.63 -0.04
CA ALA A 214 1.90 -31.85 1.26
C ALA A 214 1.81 -30.62 2.20
N THR A 215 0.60 -30.25 2.55
CA THR A 215 0.17 -29.47 3.72
C THR A 215 0.50 -27.98 3.76
N VAL A 216 1.10 -27.36 2.73
CA VAL A 216 1.30 -25.92 2.74
C VAL A 216 0.20 -25.25 1.92
N ALA A 217 -0.90 -25.07 2.62
CA ALA A 217 -2.10 -24.45 2.09
C ALA A 217 -1.87 -22.97 1.76
N LEU A 218 -2.73 -22.45 0.93
CA LEU A 218 -2.96 -21.02 0.70
C LEU A 218 -3.05 -20.20 2.01
N ILE A 219 -3.28 -20.89 3.14
CA ILE A 219 -3.36 -20.26 4.47
C ILE A 219 -2.06 -19.55 4.88
N PHE A 220 -0.88 -20.06 4.53
CA PHE A 220 0.38 -19.39 4.91
C PHE A 220 0.56 -18.05 4.20
N PRO A 221 0.50 -17.95 2.85
CA PRO A 221 0.50 -16.65 2.19
C PRO A 221 -0.63 -15.73 2.66
N LEU A 222 -1.83 -16.27 2.93
CA LEU A 222 -2.94 -15.48 3.45
C LEU A 222 -2.69 -14.95 4.87
N LEU A 223 -2.03 -15.72 5.73
CA LEU A 223 -1.64 -15.25 7.06
C LEU A 223 -0.51 -14.21 6.97
N ILE A 224 0.54 -14.50 6.20
CA ILE A 224 1.70 -13.63 6.06
C ILE A 224 1.30 -12.27 5.47
N LEU A 225 0.42 -12.28 4.47
CA LEU A 225 -0.14 -11.09 3.82
C LEU A 225 -1.48 -10.66 4.44
N GLY A 226 -1.79 -11.13 5.66
CA GLY A 226 -3.12 -11.01 6.24
C GLY A 226 -3.59 -9.58 6.47
N VAL A 227 -2.69 -8.68 6.88
CA VAL A 227 -3.04 -7.26 7.09
C VAL A 227 -3.50 -6.60 5.79
N PRO A 228 -2.71 -6.60 4.70
CA PRO A 228 -3.17 -6.05 3.42
C PRO A 228 -4.36 -6.82 2.84
N PHE A 229 -4.43 -8.13 3.04
CA PHE A 229 -5.53 -8.95 2.53
C PHE A 229 -6.87 -8.61 3.20
N VAL A 230 -6.91 -8.45 4.51
CA VAL A 230 -8.14 -8.06 5.24
C VAL A 230 -8.60 -6.68 4.83
N ASP A 231 -7.68 -5.72 4.67
CA ASP A 231 -8.01 -4.37 4.19
C ASP A 231 -8.60 -4.41 2.77
N PHE A 232 -7.96 -5.15 1.87
CA PHE A 232 -8.42 -5.34 0.50
C PHE A 232 -9.82 -5.95 0.42
N VAL A 233 -10.05 -7.08 1.10
CA VAL A 233 -11.37 -7.76 1.12
C VAL A 233 -12.45 -6.84 1.68
N ARG A 234 -12.15 -6.11 2.74
CA ARG A 234 -13.09 -5.15 3.35
C ARG A 234 -13.51 -4.07 2.36
N ILE A 235 -12.55 -3.50 1.62
CA ILE A 235 -12.82 -2.44 0.64
C ILE A 235 -13.64 -2.97 -0.53
N VAL A 236 -13.22 -4.11 -1.11
CA VAL A 236 -13.95 -4.73 -2.21
C VAL A 236 -15.39 -5.03 -1.80
N PHE A 237 -15.60 -5.58 -0.60
CA PHE A 237 -16.93 -5.91 -0.09
C PHE A 237 -17.77 -4.66 0.21
N SER A 238 -17.19 -3.61 0.80
CA SER A 238 -17.90 -2.33 1.06
C SER A 238 -18.37 -1.71 -0.25
N ARG A 239 -17.47 -1.59 -1.22
CA ARG A 239 -17.76 -1.00 -2.53
C ARG A 239 -18.76 -1.81 -3.35
N TRP A 240 -18.68 -3.14 -3.28
CA TRP A 240 -19.67 -4.01 -3.89
C TRP A 240 -21.08 -3.76 -3.32
N ARG A 241 -21.19 -3.61 -1.99
CA ARG A 241 -22.48 -3.29 -1.35
C ARG A 241 -23.01 -1.89 -1.70
N GLU A 242 -22.12 -0.95 -1.94
CA GLU A 242 -22.45 0.45 -2.29
C GLU A 242 -22.69 0.64 -3.81
N GLY A 243 -22.50 -0.41 -4.62
CA GLY A 243 -22.61 -0.34 -6.09
C GLY A 243 -21.53 0.51 -6.75
N VAL A 244 -20.39 0.75 -6.06
CA VAL A 244 -19.29 1.56 -6.56
C VAL A 244 -18.18 0.66 -7.11
N PRO A 245 -17.54 0.99 -8.26
CA PRO A 245 -16.43 0.22 -8.79
C PRO A 245 -15.26 0.12 -7.79
N PHE A 246 -14.71 -1.09 -7.61
CA PHE A 246 -13.64 -1.36 -6.63
C PHE A 246 -12.33 -0.61 -6.91
N TYR A 247 -12.06 -0.25 -8.17
CA TYR A 247 -10.86 0.46 -8.62
C TYR A 247 -10.93 1.98 -8.40
N ARG A 248 -12.04 2.52 -7.93
CA ARG A 248 -12.17 3.95 -7.67
C ARG A 248 -11.47 4.27 -6.35
N GLY A 249 -10.50 5.19 -6.36
CA GLY A 249 -9.80 5.63 -5.14
C GLY A 249 -10.76 6.13 -4.05
N GLY A 250 -10.47 5.85 -2.78
CA GLY A 250 -11.32 6.26 -1.64
C GLY A 250 -10.53 6.26 -0.33
N LYS A 251 -11.11 6.88 0.72
CA LYS A 251 -10.53 6.97 2.08
C LYS A 251 -10.98 5.82 3.00
N ASP A 252 -11.49 4.71 2.44
CA ASP A 252 -12.15 3.63 3.18
C ASP A 252 -11.20 2.60 3.78
N HIS A 253 -9.88 2.79 3.61
CA HIS A 253 -8.83 1.89 4.12
C HIS A 253 -8.77 1.89 5.65
N VAL A 254 -8.43 0.73 6.24
CA VAL A 254 -8.28 0.58 7.71
C VAL A 254 -7.30 1.60 8.27
N HIS A 255 -6.18 1.83 7.60
CA HIS A 255 -5.18 2.78 8.04
C HIS A 255 -5.68 4.24 8.03
N HIS A 256 -6.50 4.64 7.05
CA HIS A 256 -7.14 5.96 7.06
C HIS A 256 -8.15 6.09 8.20
N HIS A 257 -8.95 5.06 8.48
CA HIS A 257 -9.87 5.07 9.61
C HIS A 257 -9.15 5.19 10.96
N LEU A 258 -7.99 4.54 11.15
CA LEU A 258 -7.21 4.65 12.39
C LEU A 258 -6.72 6.08 12.63
N VAL A 259 -6.32 6.78 11.59
CA VAL A 259 -5.80 8.16 11.71
C VAL A 259 -6.93 9.17 11.74
N LEU A 260 -7.85 9.12 10.75
CA LEU A 260 -8.84 10.18 10.55
C LEU A 260 -10.05 10.06 11.48
N VAL A 261 -10.46 8.84 11.83
CA VAL A 261 -11.68 8.58 12.59
C VAL A 261 -11.36 8.27 14.05
N VAL A 262 -10.34 7.41 14.31
CA VAL A 262 -9.93 7.07 15.68
C VAL A 262 -9.05 8.14 16.31
N GLY A 263 -8.40 8.99 15.49
CA GLY A 263 -7.53 10.05 15.97
C GLY A 263 -6.14 9.57 16.40
N TYR A 264 -5.72 8.37 15.96
CA TYR A 264 -4.36 7.91 16.24
C TYR A 264 -3.34 8.70 15.44
N SER A 265 -2.19 8.98 16.05
CA SER A 265 -1.06 9.49 15.27
C SER A 265 -0.64 8.46 14.21
N GLN A 266 -0.15 8.91 13.07
CA GLN A 266 0.29 8.06 11.97
C GLN A 266 1.28 6.97 12.44
N ARG A 267 2.25 7.33 13.30
CA ARG A 267 3.18 6.36 13.92
C ARG A 267 2.47 5.26 14.70
N LYS A 268 1.47 5.62 15.54
CA LYS A 268 0.73 4.63 16.35
C LYS A 268 -0.07 3.69 15.46
N ALA A 269 -0.73 4.20 14.43
CA ALA A 269 -1.49 3.39 13.48
C ALA A 269 -0.60 2.39 12.75
N VAL A 270 0.56 2.83 12.24
CA VAL A 270 1.52 1.99 11.52
C VAL A 270 2.11 0.92 12.43
N LEU A 271 2.56 1.28 13.65
CA LEU A 271 3.12 0.31 14.60
C LEU A 271 2.09 -0.73 15.06
N LEU A 272 0.82 -0.35 15.21
CA LEU A 272 -0.26 -1.29 15.53
C LEU A 272 -0.48 -2.29 14.38
N LEU A 273 -0.46 -1.84 13.13
CA LEU A 273 -0.56 -2.71 11.96
C LEU A 273 0.65 -3.61 11.79
N TYR A 274 1.86 -3.13 12.11
CA TYR A 274 3.07 -3.98 12.17
C TYR A 274 2.94 -5.05 13.24
N GLY A 275 2.48 -4.70 14.45
CA GLY A 275 2.24 -5.68 15.52
C GLY A 275 1.26 -6.77 15.09
N TRP A 276 0.19 -6.39 14.41
CA TRP A 276 -0.77 -7.35 13.86
C TRP A 276 -0.14 -8.23 12.76
N CYS A 277 0.66 -7.64 11.85
CA CYS A 277 1.40 -8.39 10.84
C CYS A 277 2.38 -9.40 11.46
N VAL A 278 3.12 -9.00 12.49
CA VAL A 278 4.05 -9.90 13.23
C VAL A 278 3.30 -11.06 13.90
N LEU A 279 2.14 -10.80 14.51
CA LEU A 279 1.31 -11.88 15.12
C LEU A 279 0.86 -12.89 14.08
N LEU A 280 0.35 -12.45 12.92
CA LEU A 280 -0.08 -13.31 11.83
C LEU A 280 1.09 -14.08 11.22
N SER A 281 2.21 -13.42 11.01
CA SER A 281 3.47 -14.01 10.52
C SER A 281 4.02 -15.05 11.49
N GLY A 282 4.04 -14.72 12.78
CA GLY A 282 4.44 -15.67 13.82
C GLY A 282 3.53 -16.89 13.90
N LEU A 283 2.21 -16.69 13.72
CA LEU A 283 1.26 -17.79 13.63
C LEU A 283 1.57 -18.71 12.44
N ALA A 284 1.87 -18.15 11.27
CA ALA A 284 2.25 -18.92 10.10
C ALA A 284 3.51 -19.77 10.35
N VAL A 285 4.56 -19.18 10.95
CA VAL A 285 5.78 -19.91 11.32
C VAL A 285 5.51 -20.99 12.36
N ALA A 286 4.75 -20.69 13.43
CA ALA A 286 4.40 -21.64 14.47
C ALA A 286 3.60 -22.84 13.93
N MET A 287 2.67 -22.58 13.03
CA MET A 287 1.92 -23.64 12.35
C MET A 287 2.83 -24.51 11.48
N ARG A 288 3.80 -23.90 10.79
CA ARG A 288 4.79 -24.62 9.97
C ARG A 288 5.66 -25.53 10.82
N GLU A 289 6.17 -25.03 11.94
CA GLU A 289 7.03 -25.77 12.87
C GLU A 289 6.26 -26.76 13.76
N ARG A 290 4.95 -26.90 13.58
CA ARG A 290 4.04 -27.71 14.39
C ARG A 290 4.11 -27.38 15.89
N ALA A 291 4.48 -26.17 16.24
CA ALA A 291 4.52 -25.66 17.60
C ALA A 291 3.09 -25.32 18.08
N LEU A 292 2.30 -26.35 18.43
CA LEU A 292 0.86 -26.22 18.70
C LEU A 292 0.55 -25.16 19.77
N TRP A 293 1.32 -25.11 20.86
CA TRP A 293 1.10 -24.13 21.92
C TRP A 293 1.32 -22.70 21.42
N ALA A 294 2.38 -22.47 20.63
CA ALA A 294 2.66 -21.16 20.05
C ALA A 294 1.59 -20.78 19.01
N ALA A 295 1.13 -21.73 18.18
CA ALA A 295 0.05 -21.50 17.25
C ALA A 295 -1.27 -21.14 17.95
N VAL A 296 -1.60 -21.77 19.09
CA VAL A 296 -2.79 -21.41 19.88
C VAL A 296 -2.68 -20.00 20.45
N VAL A 297 -1.54 -19.66 21.06
CA VAL A 297 -1.33 -18.33 21.67
C VAL A 297 -1.36 -17.24 20.62
N LEU A 298 -0.62 -17.41 19.52
CA LEU A 298 -0.55 -16.41 18.43
C LEU A 298 -1.89 -16.34 17.66
N GLY A 299 -2.58 -17.47 17.49
CA GLY A 299 -3.90 -17.52 16.89
C GLY A 299 -4.94 -16.77 17.73
N ALA A 300 -4.97 -17.00 19.03
CA ALA A 300 -5.84 -16.27 19.95
C ALA A 300 -5.51 -14.75 19.95
N GLY A 301 -4.22 -14.39 20.01
CA GLY A 301 -3.77 -12.99 19.91
C GLY A 301 -4.18 -12.32 18.62
N SER A 302 -3.99 -13.00 17.48
CA SER A 302 -4.39 -12.51 16.16
C SER A 302 -5.90 -12.35 16.03
N LEU A 303 -6.67 -13.30 16.58
CA LEU A 303 -8.14 -13.23 16.60
C LEU A 303 -8.62 -12.03 17.44
N ILE A 304 -8.06 -11.87 18.65
CA ILE A 304 -8.37 -10.74 19.53
C ILE A 304 -8.03 -9.41 18.83
N ALA A 305 -6.85 -9.30 18.20
CA ALA A 305 -6.43 -8.11 17.45
C ALA A 305 -7.41 -7.81 16.30
N THR A 306 -7.76 -8.82 15.51
CA THR A 306 -8.70 -8.69 14.38
C THR A 306 -10.09 -8.27 14.87
N VAL A 307 -10.64 -8.95 15.87
CA VAL A 307 -11.97 -8.62 16.44
C VAL A 307 -11.98 -7.23 17.06
N SER A 308 -10.91 -6.86 17.78
CA SER A 308 -10.78 -5.54 18.38
C SER A 308 -10.71 -4.44 17.32
N MET A 309 -9.94 -4.67 16.25
CA MET A 309 -9.85 -3.76 15.11
C MET A 309 -11.22 -3.59 14.42
N LEU A 310 -11.91 -4.69 14.12
CA LEU A 310 -13.23 -4.65 13.47
C LEU A 310 -14.29 -3.97 14.36
N ARG A 311 -14.28 -4.21 15.68
CA ARG A 311 -15.16 -3.53 16.65
C ARG A 311 -14.89 -2.03 16.71
N LEU A 312 -13.61 -1.65 16.73
CA LEU A 312 -13.18 -0.27 16.71
C LEU A 312 -13.74 0.45 15.46
N LEU A 313 -13.51 -0.13 14.29
CA LEU A 313 -14.00 0.43 13.02
C LEU A 313 -15.52 0.57 12.96
N ARG A 314 -16.27 -0.43 13.46
CA ARG A 314 -17.76 -0.38 13.52
C ARG A 314 -18.27 0.72 14.45
N ARG A 315 -17.69 0.87 15.64
CA ARG A 315 -18.09 1.89 16.61
C ARG A 315 -17.92 3.31 16.08
N PHE A 316 -16.84 3.56 15.35
CA PHE A 316 -16.58 4.88 14.79
C PHE A 316 -17.45 5.17 13.57
N ARG A 317 -17.73 4.18 12.72
CA ARG A 317 -18.69 4.36 11.63
C ARG A 317 -20.08 4.74 12.16
N ALA A 318 -20.55 4.06 13.19
CA ALA A 318 -21.83 4.37 13.81
C ALA A 318 -21.88 5.80 14.42
N ARG A 319 -20.77 6.27 15.02
CA ARG A 319 -20.67 7.65 15.53
C ARG A 319 -20.68 8.69 14.41
N SER A 320 -19.92 8.46 13.36
CA SER A 320 -19.85 9.37 12.21
C SER A 320 -21.20 9.48 11.49
N GLU A 321 -21.95 8.37 11.36
CA GLU A 321 -23.31 8.35 10.81
C GLU A 321 -24.30 9.08 11.75
N GLU A 322 -24.11 8.96 13.06
CA GLU A 322 -24.96 9.66 14.06
C GLU A 322 -24.68 11.16 14.13
N GLU A 323 -23.41 11.58 14.01
CA GLU A 323 -22.99 12.98 13.91
C GLU A 323 -23.54 13.64 12.62
N ALA A 324 -23.39 12.99 11.47
CA ALA A 324 -23.96 13.45 10.21
C ALA A 324 -25.50 13.56 10.26
N ARG A 325 -26.15 12.63 10.98
CA ARG A 325 -27.59 12.66 11.17
C ARG A 325 -28.03 13.78 12.10
N ARG A 326 -27.25 14.10 13.13
CA ARG A 326 -27.48 15.22 14.03
C ARG A 326 -27.30 16.57 13.34
N GLU A 327 -26.27 16.72 12.51
CA GLU A 327 -26.03 17.89 11.68
C GLU A 327 -27.17 18.10 10.67
N ALA A 328 -27.63 17.05 10.00
CA ALA A 328 -28.75 17.12 9.08
C ALA A 328 -30.10 17.46 9.76
N LEU A 329 -30.27 17.08 11.02
CA LEU A 329 -31.46 17.43 11.84
C LEU A 329 -31.32 18.80 12.51
N GLY A 330 -30.10 19.26 12.82
CA GLY A 330 -29.82 20.56 13.43
C GLY A 330 -29.97 21.72 12.43
N ASP A 331 -29.59 21.54 11.19
CA ASP A 331 -29.85 22.53 10.12
C ASP A 331 -31.35 22.68 9.77
N GLY A 332 -32.19 21.71 10.14
CA GLY A 332 -33.64 21.79 10.01
C GLY A 332 -34.35 22.52 11.17
N ALA A 333 -33.63 22.78 12.28
CA ALA A 333 -34.23 23.36 13.49
C ALA A 333 -33.92 24.87 13.72
N SER A 334 -33.12 25.50 12.83
CA SER A 334 -32.81 26.94 12.92
C SER A 334 -33.43 27.74 11.78
N ALA A 335 -34.77 27.64 11.66
CA ALA A 335 -35.60 28.66 11.02
C ALA A 335 -36.94 28.79 11.71
N PRO A 336 -37.08 29.65 12.73
CA PRO A 336 -38.25 30.42 12.87
C PRO A 336 -37.92 31.86 12.52
N GLY A 337 -38.73 32.42 11.62
CA GLY A 337 -38.68 33.80 11.27
C GLY A 337 -38.85 34.71 12.48
N ASP A 338 -38.00 35.67 12.61
CA ASP A 338 -38.33 36.94 13.18
C ASP A 338 -37.84 38.07 12.26
N GLY A 339 -38.83 38.77 11.71
CA GLY A 339 -38.65 39.89 10.84
C GLY A 339 -38.18 41.12 11.64
N SER A 340 -36.91 41.41 11.54
CA SER A 340 -36.40 42.77 11.76
C SER A 340 -35.11 42.96 10.96
N ALA A 341 -35.25 43.57 9.80
CA ALA A 341 -34.17 44.07 9.00
C ALA A 341 -33.46 45.22 9.71
N PRO A 342 -32.16 45.21 9.93
CA PRO A 342 -31.42 46.43 10.15
C PRO A 342 -31.01 47.03 8.79
N SER A 343 -31.46 48.27 8.59
CA SER A 343 -31.13 49.16 7.49
C SER A 343 -29.61 49.27 7.26
N PRO A 344 -29.15 49.38 6.01
CA PRO A 344 -27.73 49.62 5.72
C PRO A 344 -27.36 51.07 6.04
N ARG A 345 -26.54 51.29 7.04
CA ARG A 345 -25.88 52.61 7.24
C ARG A 345 -24.75 52.71 6.24
N CYS A 346 -24.96 53.64 5.28
CA CYS A 346 -23.91 54.23 4.46
C CYS A 346 -22.84 54.83 5.35
N ALA A 347 -21.62 54.34 5.31
CA ALA A 347 -20.45 55.04 5.76
C ALA A 347 -19.82 55.75 4.54
N ARG A 348 -19.85 57.09 4.58
CA ARG A 348 -19.18 57.97 3.64
C ARG A 348 -17.65 57.84 3.78
N PRO A 349 -16.86 58.03 2.71
CA PRO A 349 -15.43 58.18 2.83
C PRO A 349 -15.10 59.65 3.19
N SER A 350 -14.32 59.84 4.24
CA SER A 350 -13.72 61.15 4.59
C SER A 350 -12.56 61.44 3.61
N ARG A 351 -12.72 62.58 2.89
CA ARG A 351 -11.66 63.36 2.30
C ARG A 351 -11.00 64.19 3.39
N ASP A 352 -9.66 64.23 3.36
CA ASP A 352 -8.80 65.38 3.70
C ASP A 352 -7.46 65.11 3.02
N ASP A 353 -7.12 65.80 2.11
CA ASP A 353 -6.53 67.09 1.78
C ASP A 353 -5.12 67.32 2.39
N SER A 354 -4.28 67.76 1.49
CA SER A 354 -2.98 68.41 1.57
C SER A 354 -1.80 67.51 1.33
N GLY A 355 -0.99 67.64 0.33
CA GLY A 355 -0.56 68.84 -0.41
C GLY A 355 0.96 68.77 -0.48
N ALA A 356 1.51 68.74 -1.66
CA ALA A 356 2.80 69.26 -2.06
C ALA A 356 3.61 68.30 -2.97
N ALA A 357 3.61 68.60 -4.25
CA ALA A 357 4.74 68.46 -5.15
C ALA A 357 5.63 69.74 -4.97
N PRO A 358 6.85 69.87 -5.51
CA PRO A 358 7.32 69.35 -6.79
C PRO A 358 8.83 69.03 -6.88
N GLY A 359 9.22 68.54 -8.03
CA GLY A 359 10.38 68.96 -8.75
C GLY A 359 11.51 68.01 -9.06
N PRO A 360 12.11 68.15 -10.24
CA PRO A 360 12.78 67.06 -10.94
C PRO A 360 14.31 67.17 -10.92
N GLY A 361 14.98 66.11 -11.28
CA GLY A 361 16.44 66.10 -11.52
C GLY A 361 16.90 64.76 -12.00
N ASP A 362 16.99 64.60 -13.25
CA ASP A 362 18.17 64.49 -14.13
C ASP A 362 19.21 63.42 -13.73
N GLY A 363 19.60 62.61 -14.74
CA GLY A 363 20.89 61.96 -14.81
C GLY A 363 20.89 60.46 -15.15
N GLY A 364 20.80 60.10 -16.45
CA GLY A 364 21.38 58.85 -16.96
C GLY A 364 22.89 59.05 -17.20
N PRO A 365 23.60 58.26 -18.01
CA PRO A 365 23.58 56.80 -18.14
C PRO A 365 25.00 56.20 -18.00
N GLY A 366 25.21 54.90 -18.06
CA GLY A 366 26.53 54.25 -18.20
C GLY A 366 26.53 52.78 -17.88
N LEU A 367 26.43 51.97 -18.86
CA LEU A 367 27.47 51.06 -19.41
C LEU A 367 28.45 50.47 -18.39
N VAL A 368 28.40 49.17 -18.11
CA VAL A 368 29.27 48.09 -18.59
C VAL A 368 28.60 46.75 -18.21
#